data_8d04911c15e42eed8c88db6ddbea97b8
#
_entry.id   8d04911c15e42eed8c88db6ddbea97b8
#
_cell.length_a   1.000
_cell.length_b   1.000
_cell.length_c   1.000
_cell.angle_alpha   90.00
_cell.angle_beta   90.00
_cell.angle_gamma   90.00
#
_symmetry.space_group_name_H-M   'P 1'
#
loop_
_entity.id
_entity.type
_entity.pdbx_description
1 polymer ?
#
loop_
_entity_poly.entity_id
_entity_poly.type
_entity_poly.pdbx_seq_one_letter_code
_entity_poly.pdbx_strand_id
1 'polypeptide(L)'
;GDADQLPSVGPGNILGEILRADVVPTVRLTDIFRQAQKSLIVQNGHRIVEGQMPQKGGAQDDFFMIEANGLACQKLVCDLVSTRLPKAYGFDPVRDIQVLCPTKVGPTGSVELNRRLQEILNPPAKGKAQLGTAESAKILRLGDKVMQIKNDYDITFERQGAEAGVGAYNGDMGVITGVDVDARSVTVQMDDRKYTYTADQLNELEPAYAVTVHKSQGSEFPAVVLPAADVPARLCYRNLLYTGVTRARRLCVLAGTARTEQAMVQN
;
A
#
# COMPACT_ATOMS: atom_id res chain seq x y z
N GLY A 1 -15.83 -11.77 -5.98
CA GLY A 1 -14.55 -11.15 -6.38
C GLY A 1 -14.77 -9.99 -7.34
N ASP A 2 -13.71 -9.30 -7.69
CA ASP A 2 -13.71 -8.16 -8.64
C ASP A 2 -12.75 -8.52 -9.78
N ALA A 3 -13.30 -8.71 -10.99
CA ALA A 3 -12.55 -9.15 -12.16
C ALA A 3 -11.67 -8.05 -12.77
N ASP A 4 -11.93 -6.79 -12.39
CA ASP A 4 -11.21 -5.62 -12.89
C ASP A 4 -9.99 -5.28 -12.02
N GLN A 5 -9.90 -5.86 -10.79
CA GLN A 5 -8.68 -5.81 -9.98
C GLN A 5 -7.60 -6.76 -10.52
N LEU A 6 -6.41 -6.63 -9.94
CA LEU A 6 -5.32 -7.57 -10.19
C LEU A 6 -5.78 -9.01 -9.90
N PRO A 7 -5.46 -9.98 -10.76
CA PRO A 7 -5.74 -11.38 -10.47
C PRO A 7 -4.98 -11.85 -9.22
N SER A 8 -5.44 -12.94 -8.63
CA SER A 8 -4.72 -13.60 -7.54
C SER A 8 -3.29 -13.97 -7.96
N VAL A 9 -2.36 -13.95 -7.01
CA VAL A 9 -0.97 -14.36 -7.26
C VAL A 9 -0.94 -15.83 -7.63
N GLY A 10 -0.51 -16.13 -8.87
CA GLY A 10 -0.47 -17.48 -9.43
C GLY A 10 -0.68 -17.47 -10.94
N PRO A 11 -0.57 -18.62 -11.62
CA PRO A 11 -0.80 -18.71 -13.04
C PRO A 11 -2.29 -18.56 -13.37
N GLY A 12 -2.61 -17.72 -14.37
CA GLY A 12 -3.95 -17.55 -14.93
C GLY A 12 -4.80 -16.46 -14.25
N ASN A 13 -5.88 -16.06 -14.93
CA ASN A 13 -6.92 -15.17 -14.42
C ASN A 13 -8.21 -15.97 -14.21
N ILE A 14 -8.22 -16.81 -13.18
CA ILE A 14 -9.27 -17.81 -12.93
C ILE A 14 -10.65 -17.14 -12.89
N LEU A 15 -10.83 -16.05 -12.15
CA LEU A 15 -12.13 -15.36 -12.07
C LEU A 15 -12.57 -14.83 -13.45
N GLY A 16 -11.67 -14.13 -14.16
CA GLY A 16 -11.96 -13.62 -15.49
C GLY A 16 -12.23 -14.73 -16.51
N GLU A 17 -11.56 -15.88 -16.41
CA GLU A 17 -11.77 -17.02 -17.28
C GLU A 17 -13.11 -17.72 -17.01
N ILE A 18 -13.51 -17.91 -15.74
CA ILE A 18 -14.82 -18.45 -15.37
C ILE A 18 -15.94 -17.55 -15.88
N LEU A 19 -15.80 -16.22 -15.70
CA LEU A 19 -16.78 -15.24 -16.17
C LEU A 19 -16.92 -15.24 -17.71
N ARG A 20 -15.81 -15.39 -18.43
CA ARG A 20 -15.84 -15.48 -19.91
C ARG A 20 -16.38 -16.79 -20.44
N ALA A 21 -16.14 -17.87 -19.72
CA ALA A 21 -16.64 -19.21 -20.10
C ALA A 21 -18.15 -19.36 -19.91
N ASP A 22 -18.75 -18.52 -19.06
CA ASP A 22 -20.21 -18.50 -18.76
C ASP A 22 -20.79 -19.87 -18.39
N VAL A 23 -19.98 -20.67 -17.69
CA VAL A 23 -20.37 -22.05 -17.28
C VAL A 23 -20.93 -22.12 -15.87
N VAL A 24 -20.92 -21.00 -15.13
CA VAL A 24 -21.40 -20.91 -13.75
C VAL A 24 -22.41 -19.76 -13.65
N PRO A 25 -23.58 -19.96 -13.01
CA PRO A 25 -24.53 -18.88 -12.75
C PRO A 25 -23.83 -17.71 -12.06
N THR A 26 -23.92 -16.51 -12.67
CA THR A 26 -23.20 -15.32 -12.22
C THR A 26 -24.16 -14.18 -11.95
N VAL A 27 -23.98 -13.52 -10.80
CA VAL A 27 -24.64 -12.24 -10.47
C VAL A 27 -23.58 -11.16 -10.43
N ARG A 28 -23.75 -10.14 -11.28
CA ARG A 28 -22.92 -8.92 -11.27
C ARG A 28 -23.60 -7.82 -10.49
N LEU A 29 -22.87 -7.24 -9.53
CA LEU A 29 -23.29 -6.02 -8.85
C LEU A 29 -22.74 -4.83 -9.67
N THR A 30 -23.64 -4.12 -10.35
CA THR A 30 -23.29 -3.00 -11.23
C THR A 30 -23.70 -1.66 -10.65
N ASP A 31 -24.62 -1.67 -9.67
CA ASP A 31 -25.16 -0.43 -9.12
C ASP A 31 -24.28 0.13 -8.00
N ILE A 32 -23.92 1.41 -8.16
CA ILE A 32 -23.20 2.16 -7.14
C ILE A 32 -24.24 2.77 -6.19
N PHE A 33 -24.10 2.54 -4.90
CA PHE A 33 -24.94 3.20 -3.90
C PHE A 33 -24.89 4.74 -4.07
N ARG A 34 -26.04 5.40 -3.90
CA ARG A 34 -26.22 6.83 -4.11
C ARG A 34 -25.19 7.71 -3.37
N GLN A 35 -24.71 7.27 -2.21
CA GLN A 35 -23.67 7.97 -1.46
C GLN A 35 -22.28 7.83 -2.10
N ALA A 36 -21.98 6.67 -2.66
CA ALA A 36 -20.71 6.41 -3.35
C ALA A 36 -20.64 7.07 -4.73
N GLN A 37 -21.78 7.42 -5.34
CA GLN A 37 -21.83 8.14 -6.63
C GLN A 37 -21.24 9.55 -6.56
N LYS A 38 -21.12 10.14 -5.36
CA LYS A 38 -20.48 11.45 -5.16
C LYS A 38 -18.96 11.35 -5.01
N SER A 39 -18.43 10.18 -4.73
CA SER A 39 -16.99 9.94 -4.59
C SER A 39 -16.32 9.94 -5.97
N LEU A 40 -15.33 10.80 -6.15
CA LEU A 40 -14.54 10.85 -7.36
C LEU A 40 -13.58 9.65 -7.46
N ILE A 41 -13.19 9.05 -6.32
CA ILE A 41 -12.46 7.77 -6.30
C ILE A 41 -13.27 6.68 -7.01
N VAL A 42 -14.56 6.55 -6.67
CA VAL A 42 -15.46 5.55 -7.25
C VAL A 42 -15.71 5.83 -8.73
N GLN A 43 -16.04 7.08 -9.07
CA GLN A 43 -16.25 7.48 -10.48
C GLN A 43 -15.00 7.22 -11.33
N ASN A 44 -13.83 7.58 -10.82
CA ASN A 44 -12.56 7.35 -11.50
C ASN A 44 -12.20 5.87 -11.60
N GLY A 45 -12.57 5.05 -10.61
CA GLY A 45 -12.48 3.61 -10.73
C GLY A 45 -13.22 3.08 -11.95
N HIS A 46 -14.49 3.47 -12.14
CA HIS A 46 -15.28 3.08 -13.33
C HIS A 46 -14.68 3.61 -14.64
N ARG A 47 -14.27 4.88 -14.66
CA ARG A 47 -13.62 5.46 -15.84
C ARG A 47 -12.37 4.68 -16.26
N ILE A 48 -11.54 4.30 -15.28
CA ILE A 48 -10.33 3.50 -15.53
C ILE A 48 -10.71 2.15 -16.14
N VAL A 49 -11.70 1.44 -15.58
CA VAL A 49 -12.19 0.15 -16.12
C VAL A 49 -12.69 0.29 -17.55
N GLU A 50 -13.36 1.40 -17.87
CA GLU A 50 -13.85 1.72 -19.23
C GLU A 50 -12.75 2.22 -20.19
N GLY A 51 -11.49 2.32 -19.74
CA GLY A 51 -10.38 2.84 -20.55
C GLY A 51 -10.41 4.36 -20.71
N GLN A 52 -11.10 5.07 -19.82
CA GLN A 52 -11.18 6.52 -19.81
C GLN A 52 -10.22 7.11 -18.76
N MET A 53 -9.60 8.23 -19.08
CA MET A 53 -8.73 8.94 -18.14
C MET A 53 -9.52 9.35 -16.89
N PRO A 54 -8.94 9.20 -15.68
CA PRO A 54 -9.55 9.72 -14.47
C PRO A 54 -9.72 11.22 -14.53
N GLN A 55 -10.74 11.73 -13.84
CA GLN A 55 -11.00 13.15 -13.72
C GLN A 55 -10.25 13.73 -12.53
N LYS A 56 -9.62 14.87 -12.72
CA LYS A 56 -8.96 15.63 -11.66
C LYS A 56 -10.02 16.27 -10.77
N GLY A 57 -9.93 16.06 -9.47
CA GLY A 57 -10.80 16.67 -8.48
C GLY A 57 -10.44 18.13 -8.16
N GLY A 58 -11.41 18.84 -7.61
CA GLY A 58 -11.26 20.15 -6.98
C GLY A 58 -11.01 20.03 -5.46
N ALA A 59 -11.02 21.16 -4.76
CA ALA A 59 -10.63 21.24 -3.36
C ALA A 59 -11.53 20.44 -2.38
N GLN A 60 -12.75 20.10 -2.77
CA GLN A 60 -13.72 19.36 -1.94
C GLN A 60 -13.85 17.88 -2.32
N ASP A 61 -13.09 17.44 -3.32
CA ASP A 61 -13.15 16.06 -3.81
C ASP A 61 -12.19 15.14 -3.04
N ASP A 62 -12.36 13.85 -3.24
CA ASP A 62 -11.58 12.78 -2.61
C ASP A 62 -10.50 12.20 -3.54
N PHE A 63 -10.31 12.75 -4.74
CA PHE A 63 -9.34 12.30 -5.72
C PHE A 63 -8.56 13.46 -6.34
N PHE A 64 -7.24 13.36 -6.29
CA PHE A 64 -6.34 14.39 -6.82
C PHE A 64 -5.33 13.80 -7.79
N MET A 65 -5.00 14.59 -8.81
CA MET A 65 -3.92 14.29 -9.75
C MET A 65 -2.88 15.41 -9.71
N ILE A 66 -1.62 15.05 -9.46
CA ILE A 66 -0.52 16.01 -9.36
C ILE A 66 0.59 15.57 -10.32
N GLU A 67 0.92 16.43 -11.28
CA GLU A 67 1.95 16.14 -12.27
C GLU A 67 3.35 16.24 -11.65
N ALA A 68 4.12 15.16 -11.74
CA ALA A 68 5.52 15.10 -11.33
C ALA A 68 6.21 13.90 -11.99
N ASN A 69 7.51 14.00 -12.23
CA ASN A 69 8.34 12.94 -12.80
C ASN A 69 9.58 12.64 -11.94
N GLY A 70 10.16 11.47 -12.12
CA GLY A 70 11.42 11.05 -11.53
C GLY A 70 11.59 11.45 -10.05
N LEU A 71 12.69 12.09 -9.73
CA LEU A 71 13.00 12.56 -8.37
C LEU A 71 12.03 13.62 -7.84
N ALA A 72 11.40 14.40 -8.73
CA ALA A 72 10.37 15.36 -8.30
C ALA A 72 9.13 14.63 -7.78
N CYS A 73 8.71 13.54 -8.43
CA CYS A 73 7.63 12.69 -7.94
C CYS A 73 7.98 12.04 -6.59
N GLN A 74 9.21 11.53 -6.42
CA GLN A 74 9.67 10.99 -5.14
C GLN A 74 9.56 12.02 -4.01
N LYS A 75 10.06 13.23 -4.23
CA LYS A 75 9.99 14.34 -3.25
C LYS A 75 8.55 14.73 -2.94
N LEU A 76 7.70 14.80 -3.97
CA LEU A 76 6.27 15.08 -3.83
C LEU A 76 5.57 14.03 -2.97
N VAL A 77 5.80 12.73 -3.22
CA VAL A 77 5.23 11.64 -2.43
C VAL A 77 5.65 11.75 -0.96
N CYS A 78 6.93 11.99 -0.70
CA CYS A 78 7.43 12.19 0.67
C CYS A 78 6.77 13.39 1.36
N ASP A 79 6.63 14.51 0.67
CA ASP A 79 6.00 15.73 1.20
C ASP A 79 4.48 15.54 1.43
N LEU A 80 3.79 14.86 0.52
CA LEU A 80 2.39 14.50 0.69
C LEU A 80 2.18 13.70 1.97
N VAL A 81 2.96 12.64 2.16
CA VAL A 81 2.83 11.72 3.30
C VAL A 81 3.22 12.39 4.61
N SER A 82 4.34 13.12 4.64
CA SER A 82 4.88 13.67 5.89
C SER A 82 4.28 15.00 6.32
N THR A 83 3.75 15.79 5.38
CA THR A 83 3.40 17.20 5.66
C THR A 83 2.02 17.57 5.16
N ARG A 84 1.76 17.44 3.83
CA ARG A 84 0.54 18.03 3.24
C ARG A 84 -0.72 17.34 3.68
N LEU A 85 -0.79 16.01 3.58
CA LEU A 85 -1.99 15.25 3.93
C LEU A 85 -2.26 15.28 5.44
N PRO A 86 -1.26 15.10 6.32
CA PRO A 86 -1.44 15.32 7.76
C PRO A 86 -1.98 16.70 8.10
N LYS A 87 -1.39 17.75 7.53
CA LYS A 87 -1.79 19.14 7.80
C LYS A 87 -3.18 19.49 7.26
N ALA A 88 -3.53 19.01 6.07
CA ALA A 88 -4.79 19.38 5.41
C ALA A 88 -5.98 18.55 5.90
N TYR A 89 -5.78 17.27 6.24
CA TYR A 89 -6.86 16.32 6.52
C TYR A 89 -6.76 15.67 7.90
N GLY A 90 -5.69 15.93 8.67
CA GLY A 90 -5.47 15.33 9.99
C GLY A 90 -5.13 13.84 9.94
N PHE A 91 -4.67 13.30 8.80
CA PHE A 91 -4.25 11.92 8.68
C PHE A 91 -2.95 11.66 9.45
N ASP A 92 -2.91 10.55 10.17
CA ASP A 92 -1.66 10.02 10.71
C ASP A 92 -0.80 9.44 9.57
N PRO A 93 0.46 9.92 9.38
CA PRO A 93 1.29 9.51 8.25
C PRO A 93 1.66 8.02 8.26
N VAL A 94 1.64 7.37 9.43
CA VAL A 94 1.98 5.96 9.60
C VAL A 94 0.75 5.07 9.50
N ARG A 95 -0.35 5.47 10.15
CA ARG A 95 -1.56 4.65 10.28
C ARG A 95 -2.55 4.84 9.15
N ASP A 96 -2.74 6.10 8.70
CA ASP A 96 -3.82 6.44 7.77
C ASP A 96 -3.37 6.53 6.32
N ILE A 97 -2.09 6.80 6.07
CA ILE A 97 -1.58 7.00 4.71
C ILE A 97 -0.80 5.77 4.25
N GLN A 98 -1.12 5.30 3.05
CA GLN A 98 -0.37 4.23 2.40
C GLN A 98 0.11 4.66 1.03
N VAL A 99 1.41 4.50 0.80
CA VAL A 99 1.97 4.66 -0.55
C VAL A 99 1.88 3.33 -1.28
N LEU A 100 1.25 3.32 -2.46
CA LEU A 100 1.07 2.14 -3.30
C LEU A 100 1.86 2.28 -4.60
N CYS A 101 2.97 1.58 -4.70
CA CYS A 101 3.89 1.68 -5.82
C CYS A 101 3.56 0.66 -6.93
N PRO A 102 3.51 1.07 -8.20
CA PRO A 102 3.47 0.14 -9.32
C PRO A 102 4.70 -0.78 -9.39
N THR A 103 5.85 -0.28 -8.96
CA THR A 103 7.14 -0.99 -9.03
C THR A 103 7.83 -1.09 -7.67
N LYS A 104 8.72 -2.09 -7.56
CA LYS A 104 9.56 -2.28 -6.37
C LYS A 104 10.84 -1.43 -6.44
N VAL A 105 11.38 -1.19 -7.63
CA VAL A 105 12.67 -0.53 -7.90
C VAL A 105 12.50 0.84 -8.54
N GLY A 106 13.55 1.65 -8.49
CA GLY A 106 13.58 3.01 -9.03
C GLY A 106 13.23 4.09 -7.99
N PRO A 107 13.31 5.38 -8.38
CA PRO A 107 13.10 6.51 -7.46
C PRO A 107 11.73 6.52 -6.80
N THR A 108 10.69 6.07 -7.50
CA THR A 108 9.30 5.95 -7.03
C THR A 108 8.91 4.52 -6.67
N GLY A 109 9.89 3.60 -6.62
CA GLY A 109 9.70 2.22 -6.19
C GLY A 109 9.57 2.10 -4.68
N SER A 110 8.91 1.02 -4.24
CA SER A 110 8.62 0.81 -2.81
C SER A 110 9.88 0.71 -1.95
N VAL A 111 10.99 0.19 -2.46
CA VAL A 111 12.25 0.08 -1.69
C VAL A 111 12.81 1.44 -1.35
N GLU A 112 12.98 2.31 -2.35
CA GLU A 112 13.55 3.65 -2.12
C GLU A 112 12.59 4.56 -1.36
N LEU A 113 11.28 4.48 -1.62
CA LEU A 113 10.29 5.26 -0.87
C LEU A 113 10.21 4.82 0.59
N ASN A 114 10.33 3.53 0.91
CA ASN A 114 10.42 3.07 2.29
C ASN A 114 11.64 3.68 3.01
N ARG A 115 12.80 3.64 2.37
CA ARG A 115 14.02 4.23 2.93
C ARG A 115 13.85 5.72 3.22
N ARG A 116 13.33 6.49 2.26
CA ARG A 116 13.08 7.92 2.41
C ARG A 116 12.04 8.25 3.46
N LEU A 117 10.92 7.54 3.44
CA LEU A 117 9.84 7.78 4.39
C LEU A 117 10.25 7.39 5.82
N GLN A 118 11.03 6.32 6.00
CA GLN A 118 11.58 5.97 7.30
C GLN A 118 12.49 7.08 7.85
N GLU A 119 13.39 7.63 7.02
CA GLU A 119 14.27 8.75 7.42
C GLU A 119 13.49 10.01 7.82
N ILE A 120 12.37 10.29 7.15
CA ILE A 120 11.55 11.49 7.40
C ILE A 120 10.62 11.28 8.59
N LEU A 121 9.88 10.16 8.62
CA LEU A 121 8.82 9.92 9.60
C LEU A 121 9.33 9.31 10.90
N ASN A 122 10.40 8.52 10.82
CA ASN A 122 10.98 7.82 11.96
C ASN A 122 12.52 7.88 11.94
N PRO A 123 13.12 9.07 12.00
CA PRO A 123 14.58 9.20 11.98
C PRO A 123 15.25 8.51 13.17
N PRO A 124 16.54 8.15 13.03
CA PRO A 124 17.31 7.65 14.16
C PRO A 124 17.40 8.74 15.25
N ALA A 125 17.31 8.32 16.50
CA ALA A 125 17.43 9.22 17.64
C ALA A 125 18.18 8.51 18.78
N LYS A 126 18.84 9.30 19.65
CA LYS A 126 19.53 8.77 20.81
C LYS A 126 18.55 7.98 21.71
N GLY A 127 18.89 6.74 22.00
CA GLY A 127 18.05 5.85 22.81
C GLY A 127 16.92 5.15 22.05
N LYS A 128 16.73 5.42 20.76
CA LYS A 128 15.78 4.67 19.93
C LYS A 128 16.45 3.40 19.42
N ALA A 129 15.94 2.25 19.88
CA ALA A 129 16.47 0.95 19.50
C ALA A 129 16.15 0.62 18.02
N GLN A 130 17.12 -0.01 17.35
CA GLN A 130 16.96 -0.50 15.98
C GLN A 130 17.81 -1.73 15.73
N LEU A 131 17.39 -2.57 14.81
CA LEU A 131 18.18 -3.65 14.22
C LEU A 131 18.60 -3.27 12.78
N GLY A 132 19.83 -3.56 12.44
CA GLY A 132 20.45 -3.15 11.17
C GLY A 132 21.19 -1.83 11.28
N THR A 133 22.13 -1.65 10.34
CA THR A 133 22.95 -0.44 10.15
C THR A 133 22.64 0.20 8.80
N ALA A 134 23.28 1.32 8.48
CA ALA A 134 23.12 1.98 7.19
C ALA A 134 23.48 1.10 5.98
N GLU A 135 24.39 0.12 6.19
CA GLU A 135 24.82 -0.85 5.17
C GLU A 135 23.90 -2.07 5.08
N SER A 136 22.96 -2.22 6.01
CA SER A 136 22.02 -3.33 6.02
C SER A 136 20.98 -3.17 4.92
N ALA A 137 20.54 -4.29 4.35
CA ALA A 137 19.48 -4.31 3.32
C ALA A 137 18.16 -3.71 3.84
N LYS A 138 17.93 -3.78 5.16
CA LYS A 138 16.82 -3.15 5.85
C LYS A 138 17.22 -2.74 7.28
N ILE A 139 16.57 -1.70 7.77
CA ILE A 139 16.60 -1.27 9.16
C ILE A 139 15.20 -1.46 9.74
N LEU A 140 15.12 -2.05 10.92
CA LEU A 140 13.88 -2.17 11.70
C LEU A 140 14.06 -1.36 12.98
N ARG A 141 13.33 -0.26 13.12
CA ARG A 141 13.45 0.71 14.20
C ARG A 141 12.16 0.78 15.00
N LEU A 142 12.28 1.00 16.29
CA LEU A 142 11.11 1.26 17.14
C LEU A 142 10.23 2.37 16.54
N GLY A 143 8.94 2.08 16.32
CA GLY A 143 7.98 2.97 15.68
C GLY A 143 7.84 2.79 14.16
N ASP A 144 8.62 1.91 13.52
CA ASP A 144 8.47 1.65 12.09
C ASP A 144 7.16 0.93 11.76
N LYS A 145 6.58 1.32 10.62
CA LYS A 145 5.50 0.56 9.97
C LYS A 145 6.11 -0.61 9.19
N VAL A 146 5.60 -1.80 9.45
CA VAL A 146 6.09 -3.04 8.83
C VAL A 146 4.95 -3.90 8.31
N MET A 147 5.26 -4.82 7.41
CA MET A 147 4.35 -5.80 6.83
C MET A 147 4.96 -7.20 6.93
N GLN A 148 4.14 -8.17 7.30
CA GLN A 148 4.43 -9.59 7.13
C GLN A 148 4.45 -9.93 5.64
N ILE A 149 5.51 -10.59 5.14
CA ILE A 149 5.67 -10.82 3.70
C ILE A 149 5.52 -12.27 3.26
N LYS A 150 5.25 -13.16 4.19
CA LYS A 150 4.91 -14.58 3.95
C LYS A 150 4.00 -15.08 5.07
N ASN A 151 3.26 -16.16 4.83
CA ASN A 151 2.48 -16.78 5.90
C ASN A 151 3.42 -17.49 6.87
N ASP A 152 3.25 -17.25 8.17
CA ASP A 152 3.82 -18.02 9.27
C ASP A 152 2.66 -18.53 10.14
N TYR A 153 2.38 -19.81 10.09
CA TYR A 153 1.26 -20.43 10.80
C TYR A 153 1.59 -20.80 12.25
N ASP A 154 2.87 -20.73 12.62
CA ASP A 154 3.40 -21.19 13.90
C ASP A 154 3.74 -20.04 14.86
N ILE A 155 3.94 -18.82 14.33
CA ILE A 155 4.21 -17.65 15.15
C ILE A 155 3.05 -17.36 16.10
N THR A 156 3.36 -17.22 17.38
CA THR A 156 2.36 -16.90 18.41
C THR A 156 2.12 -15.41 18.54
N PHE A 157 0.90 -15.04 18.90
CA PHE A 157 0.56 -13.66 19.28
C PHE A 157 -0.20 -13.59 20.60
N GLU A 158 -0.01 -12.49 21.29
CA GLU A 158 -0.76 -12.10 22.47
C GLU A 158 -1.90 -11.15 22.09
N ARG A 159 -3.02 -11.26 22.80
CA ARG A 159 -4.13 -10.28 22.76
C ARG A 159 -4.40 -9.74 24.13
N GLN A 160 -4.66 -8.44 24.21
CA GLN A 160 -5.03 -7.84 25.49
C GLN A 160 -6.43 -8.32 25.91
N GLY A 161 -6.50 -9.03 27.03
CA GLY A 161 -7.78 -9.51 27.59
C GLY A 161 -8.42 -10.70 26.88
N ALA A 162 -7.69 -11.40 26.01
CA ALA A 162 -8.13 -12.60 25.30
C ALA A 162 -7.03 -13.67 25.27
N GLU A 163 -7.39 -14.89 24.85
CA GLU A 163 -6.43 -15.96 24.69
C GLU A 163 -5.41 -15.66 23.58
N ALA A 164 -4.17 -16.12 23.80
CA ALA A 164 -3.12 -16.12 22.78
C ALA A 164 -3.55 -16.97 21.57
N GLY A 165 -3.03 -16.64 20.42
CA GLY A 165 -3.29 -17.39 19.19
C GLY A 165 -2.04 -17.61 18.39
N VAL A 166 -2.19 -18.22 17.21
CA VAL A 166 -1.10 -18.51 16.29
C VAL A 166 -1.43 -17.99 14.87
N GLY A 167 -0.39 -17.67 14.12
CA GLY A 167 -0.47 -17.30 12.70
C GLY A 167 -0.35 -15.82 12.42
N ALA A 168 0.57 -15.47 11.50
CA ALA A 168 0.68 -14.19 10.84
C ALA A 168 0.62 -14.40 9.32
N TYR A 169 -0.07 -13.51 8.62
CA TYR A 169 -0.35 -13.73 7.20
C TYR A 169 0.31 -12.69 6.32
N ASN A 170 0.68 -13.11 5.11
CA ASN A 170 1.23 -12.22 4.11
C ASN A 170 0.27 -11.04 3.84
N GLY A 171 0.76 -9.83 4.05
CA GLY A 171 -0.02 -8.60 3.95
C GLY A 171 -0.46 -8.01 5.29
N ASP A 172 -0.37 -8.75 6.41
CA ASP A 172 -0.63 -8.20 7.74
C ASP A 172 0.33 -7.05 8.03
N MET A 173 -0.19 -5.90 8.42
CA MET A 173 0.60 -4.69 8.71
C MET A 173 0.54 -4.32 10.17
N GLY A 174 1.63 -3.74 10.67
CA GLY A 174 1.70 -3.27 12.05
C GLY A 174 2.80 -2.24 12.28
N VAL A 175 2.96 -1.89 13.55
CA VAL A 175 3.99 -0.95 14.01
C VAL A 175 4.89 -1.64 15.01
N ILE A 176 6.19 -1.42 14.90
CA ILE A 176 7.19 -1.95 15.84
C ILE A 176 7.03 -1.22 17.18
N THR A 177 6.66 -1.96 18.21
CA THR A 177 6.46 -1.44 19.58
C THR A 177 7.58 -1.83 20.54
N GLY A 178 8.49 -2.71 20.12
CA GLY A 178 9.67 -3.09 20.89
C GLY A 178 10.80 -3.58 20.00
N VAL A 179 12.03 -3.30 20.37
CA VAL A 179 13.24 -3.81 19.73
C VAL A 179 14.21 -4.21 20.82
N ASP A 180 14.57 -5.49 20.87
CA ASP A 180 15.63 -6.02 21.71
C ASP A 180 16.86 -6.28 20.83
N VAL A 181 17.90 -5.48 21.05
CA VAL A 181 19.14 -5.54 20.25
C VAL A 181 19.96 -6.75 20.62
N ASP A 182 20.00 -7.14 21.90
CA ASP A 182 20.79 -8.26 22.40
C ASP A 182 20.18 -9.60 21.98
N ALA A 183 18.87 -9.74 22.14
CA ALA A 183 18.12 -10.90 21.68
C ALA A 183 17.88 -10.90 20.16
N ARG A 184 18.17 -9.81 19.46
CA ARG A 184 17.87 -9.59 18.04
C ARG A 184 16.40 -9.89 17.71
N SER A 185 15.51 -9.38 18.52
CA SER A 185 14.06 -9.57 18.34
C SER A 185 13.31 -8.26 18.18
N VAL A 186 12.15 -8.34 17.55
CA VAL A 186 11.27 -7.19 17.30
C VAL A 186 9.85 -7.56 17.71
N THR A 187 9.23 -6.68 18.48
CA THR A 187 7.80 -6.77 18.82
C THR A 187 6.98 -5.87 17.92
N VAL A 188 5.95 -6.43 17.28
CA VAL A 188 5.07 -5.72 16.34
C VAL A 188 3.64 -5.79 16.84
N GLN A 189 2.96 -4.63 16.87
CA GLN A 189 1.51 -4.55 17.10
C GLN A 189 0.80 -4.52 15.74
N MET A 190 -0.02 -5.52 15.46
CA MET A 190 -0.89 -5.64 14.28
C MET A 190 -2.34 -5.72 14.76
N ASP A 191 -3.09 -4.64 14.61
CA ASP A 191 -4.43 -4.47 15.19
C ASP A 191 -4.45 -4.78 16.70
N ASP A 192 -5.20 -5.78 17.13
CA ASP A 192 -5.30 -6.25 18.52
C ASP A 192 -4.25 -7.34 18.88
N ARG A 193 -3.40 -7.74 17.92
CA ARG A 193 -2.44 -8.83 18.05
C ARG A 193 -1.03 -8.29 18.20
N LYS A 194 -0.30 -8.83 19.17
CA LYS A 194 1.09 -8.48 19.45
C LYS A 194 1.98 -9.68 19.19
N TYR A 195 2.89 -9.54 18.25
CA TYR A 195 3.84 -10.57 17.81
C TYR A 195 5.25 -10.26 18.27
N THR A 196 6.02 -11.27 18.62
CA THR A 196 7.46 -11.13 18.83
C THR A 196 8.20 -11.98 17.80
N TYR A 197 8.92 -11.32 16.92
CA TYR A 197 9.73 -11.92 15.86
C TYR A 197 11.15 -12.16 16.38
N THR A 198 11.61 -13.39 16.35
CA THR A 198 12.98 -13.76 16.66
C THR A 198 13.93 -13.47 15.50
N ALA A 199 15.24 -13.58 15.74
CA ALA A 199 16.27 -13.32 14.73
C ALA A 199 16.02 -14.05 13.39
N ASP A 200 15.55 -15.30 13.44
CA ASP A 200 15.28 -16.14 12.27
C ASP A 200 14.01 -15.70 11.52
N GLN A 201 13.08 -15.09 12.22
CA GLN A 201 11.81 -14.60 11.66
C GLN A 201 11.86 -13.15 11.15
N LEU A 202 12.93 -12.39 11.45
CA LEU A 202 13.06 -11.00 10.99
C LEU A 202 13.00 -10.86 9.46
N ASN A 203 13.37 -11.90 8.71
CA ASN A 203 13.28 -11.92 7.25
C ASN A 203 11.83 -11.92 6.72
N GLU A 204 10.86 -12.17 7.58
CA GLU A 204 9.43 -12.16 7.27
C GLU A 204 8.79 -10.77 7.35
N LEU A 205 9.51 -9.79 7.91
CA LEU A 205 9.07 -8.41 7.99
C LEU A 205 9.77 -7.54 6.95
N GLU A 206 9.04 -6.66 6.30
CA GLU A 206 9.58 -5.57 5.49
C GLU A 206 9.01 -4.22 5.96
N PRO A 207 9.78 -3.10 5.84
CA PRO A 207 9.22 -1.76 6.01
C PRO A 207 8.01 -1.56 5.07
N ALA A 208 6.96 -0.91 5.57
CA ALA A 208 5.68 -0.84 4.88
C ALA A 208 5.09 0.58 4.77
N TYR A 209 5.89 1.62 4.86
CA TYR A 209 5.46 2.98 4.50
C TYR A 209 5.02 3.07 3.04
N ALA A 210 5.71 2.31 2.18
CA ALA A 210 5.38 2.11 0.77
C ALA A 210 5.39 0.61 0.45
N VAL A 211 4.33 0.12 -0.21
CA VAL A 211 4.23 -1.27 -0.66
C VAL A 211 3.87 -1.30 -2.14
N THR A 212 4.06 -2.44 -2.81
CA THR A 212 3.57 -2.55 -4.19
C THR A 212 2.04 -2.70 -4.20
N VAL A 213 1.39 -2.24 -5.28
CA VAL A 213 -0.05 -2.43 -5.47
C VAL A 213 -0.46 -3.89 -5.33
N HIS A 214 0.37 -4.84 -5.80
CA HIS A 214 0.12 -6.28 -5.64
C HIS A 214 0.03 -6.70 -4.16
N LYS A 215 0.91 -6.17 -3.31
CA LYS A 215 0.91 -6.48 -1.88
C LYS A 215 -0.24 -5.82 -1.10
N SER A 216 -0.92 -4.85 -1.70
CA SER A 216 -2.08 -4.20 -1.09
C SER A 216 -3.42 -4.88 -1.39
N GLN A 217 -3.42 -5.95 -2.19
CA GLN A 217 -4.65 -6.69 -2.48
C GLN A 217 -5.32 -7.18 -1.19
N GLY A 218 -6.64 -6.99 -1.10
CA GLY A 218 -7.41 -7.32 0.10
C GLY A 218 -7.39 -6.27 1.21
N SER A 219 -6.46 -5.30 1.17
CA SER A 219 -6.38 -4.21 2.15
C SER A 219 -7.02 -2.93 1.64
N GLU A 220 -7.45 -2.06 2.54
CA GLU A 220 -7.96 -0.71 2.24
C GLU A 220 -7.38 0.28 3.24
N PHE A 221 -7.20 1.53 2.80
CA PHE A 221 -6.54 2.58 3.58
C PHE A 221 -7.35 3.86 3.57
N PRO A 222 -7.37 4.64 4.67
CA PRO A 222 -8.03 5.94 4.70
C PRO A 222 -7.53 6.87 3.58
N ALA A 223 -6.22 6.95 3.36
CA ALA A 223 -5.61 7.73 2.29
C ALA A 223 -4.57 6.90 1.52
N VAL A 224 -4.60 7.02 0.19
CA VAL A 224 -3.64 6.38 -0.71
C VAL A 224 -2.89 7.43 -1.51
N VAL A 225 -1.57 7.29 -1.58
CA VAL A 225 -0.71 8.04 -2.50
C VAL A 225 -0.13 7.04 -3.51
N LEU A 226 -0.41 7.23 -4.79
CA LEU A 226 -0.03 6.33 -5.86
C LEU A 226 0.93 7.05 -6.82
N PRO A 227 2.26 6.75 -6.75
CA PRO A 227 3.22 7.29 -7.70
C PRO A 227 3.07 6.61 -9.06
N ALA A 228 2.75 7.39 -10.10
CA ALA A 228 2.62 6.95 -11.48
C ALA A 228 3.65 7.65 -12.39
N ALA A 229 4.91 7.66 -11.95
CA ALA A 229 6.05 8.17 -12.70
C ALA A 229 7.08 7.07 -12.88
N ASP A 230 7.74 7.05 -14.05
CA ASP A 230 8.80 6.10 -14.39
C ASP A 230 8.40 4.63 -14.23
N VAL A 231 7.12 4.33 -14.47
CA VAL A 231 6.59 2.96 -14.40
C VAL A 231 7.05 2.18 -15.63
N PRO A 232 7.70 1.01 -15.45
CA PRO A 232 8.08 0.16 -16.58
C PRO A 232 6.85 -0.22 -17.42
N ALA A 233 7.00 -0.22 -18.75
CA ALA A 233 5.90 -0.48 -19.70
C ALA A 233 5.11 -1.76 -19.39
N ARG A 234 5.79 -2.82 -18.92
CA ARG A 234 5.17 -4.09 -18.53
C ARG A 234 4.25 -4.00 -17.30
N LEU A 235 4.33 -2.89 -16.54
CA LEU A 235 3.49 -2.60 -15.37
C LEU A 235 2.48 -1.48 -15.65
N CYS A 236 2.50 -0.89 -16.86
CA CYS A 236 1.51 0.09 -17.30
C CYS A 236 0.29 -0.65 -17.84
N TYR A 237 -0.58 -1.12 -16.94
CA TYR A 237 -1.84 -1.74 -17.32
C TYR A 237 -2.97 -1.36 -16.35
N ARG A 238 -4.16 -1.37 -16.88
CA ARG A 238 -5.40 -0.84 -16.30
C ARG A 238 -5.74 -1.43 -14.93
N ASN A 239 -5.68 -2.76 -14.82
CA ASN A 239 -6.03 -3.44 -13.57
C ASN A 239 -5.12 -3.04 -12.40
N LEU A 240 -3.84 -2.70 -12.67
CA LEU A 240 -2.92 -2.24 -11.63
C LEU A 240 -3.33 -0.85 -11.13
N LEU A 241 -3.62 0.08 -12.03
CA LEU A 241 -4.08 1.42 -11.67
C LEU A 241 -5.42 1.36 -10.92
N TYR A 242 -6.38 0.61 -11.46
CA TYR A 242 -7.69 0.40 -10.84
C TYR A 242 -7.57 -0.19 -9.43
N THR A 243 -6.78 -1.26 -9.28
CA THR A 243 -6.54 -1.87 -7.97
C THR A 243 -5.96 -0.85 -6.99
N GLY A 244 -4.95 -0.06 -7.40
CA GLY A 244 -4.34 0.94 -6.53
C GLY A 244 -5.32 2.03 -6.09
N VAL A 245 -6.11 2.57 -7.02
CA VAL A 245 -7.11 3.61 -6.75
C VAL A 245 -8.20 3.11 -5.80
N THR A 246 -8.72 1.90 -6.03
CA THR A 246 -9.78 1.30 -5.22
C THR A 246 -9.35 0.85 -3.82
N ARG A 247 -8.07 0.98 -3.46
CA ARG A 247 -7.62 0.79 -2.07
C ARG A 247 -7.90 2.00 -1.18
N ALA A 248 -8.21 3.16 -1.75
CA ALA A 248 -8.49 4.38 -1.00
C ALA A 248 -9.95 4.44 -0.54
N ARG A 249 -10.15 4.72 0.76
CA ARG A 249 -11.49 4.89 1.36
C ARG A 249 -11.96 6.34 1.39
N ARG A 250 -11.05 7.30 1.65
CA ARG A 250 -11.39 8.70 1.90
C ARG A 250 -10.63 9.67 1.01
N LEU A 251 -9.42 9.32 0.59
CA LEU A 251 -8.58 10.16 -0.24
C LEU A 251 -7.65 9.34 -1.13
N CYS A 252 -7.57 9.69 -2.40
CA CYS A 252 -6.60 9.16 -3.34
C CYS A 252 -5.83 10.29 -4.01
N VAL A 253 -4.49 10.21 -3.97
CA VAL A 253 -3.62 11.12 -4.72
C VAL A 253 -2.82 10.33 -5.74
N LEU A 254 -3.07 10.57 -7.02
CA LEU A 254 -2.29 10.06 -8.13
C LEU A 254 -1.18 11.08 -8.45
N ALA A 255 0.08 10.72 -8.24
CA ALA A 255 1.24 11.57 -8.46
C ALA A 255 2.09 11.00 -9.58
N GLY A 256 2.09 11.61 -10.76
CA GLY A 256 2.79 11.03 -11.90
C GLY A 256 2.79 11.92 -13.12
N THR A 257 2.95 11.30 -14.29
CA THR A 257 2.90 12.01 -15.57
C THR A 257 1.68 11.57 -16.37
N ALA A 258 1.04 12.51 -17.05
CA ALA A 258 -0.11 12.24 -17.92
C ALA A 258 0.20 11.11 -18.93
N ARG A 259 1.44 11.02 -19.43
CA ARG A 259 1.89 9.95 -20.33
C ARG A 259 1.80 8.57 -19.67
N THR A 260 2.30 8.44 -18.43
CA THR A 260 2.27 7.15 -17.71
C THR A 260 0.84 6.76 -17.35
N GLU A 261 0.05 7.72 -16.85
CA GLU A 261 -1.36 7.53 -16.51
C GLU A 261 -2.16 7.07 -17.74
N GLN A 262 -1.98 7.72 -18.88
CA GLN A 262 -2.61 7.34 -20.14
C GLN A 262 -2.19 5.92 -20.58
N ALA A 263 -0.91 5.58 -20.48
CA ALA A 263 -0.42 4.24 -20.82
C ALA A 263 -1.05 3.17 -19.90
N MET A 264 -1.24 3.49 -18.61
CA MET A 264 -1.89 2.56 -17.67
C MET A 264 -3.38 2.38 -17.96
N VAL A 265 -4.08 3.43 -18.39
CA VAL A 265 -5.52 3.37 -18.69
C VAL A 265 -5.80 2.65 -20.01
N GLN A 266 -4.93 2.80 -21.01
CA GLN A 266 -5.15 2.25 -22.36
C GLN A 266 -4.76 0.78 -22.52
N ASN A 267 -3.92 0.24 -21.65
CA ASN A 267 -3.48 -1.16 -21.67
C ASN A 267 -4.31 -2.02 -20.64
#